data_d936614ed6c077b4ac6aff48b4926e64
#
_entry.id   d936614ed6c077b4ac6aff48b4926e64
#
_cell.length_a   1.000
_cell.length_b   1.000
_cell.length_c   1.000
_cell.angle_alpha   90.00
_cell.angle_beta   90.00
_cell.angle_gamma   90.00
#
_symmetry.space_group_name_H-M   'P 1'
#
loop_
_entity.id
_entity.type
_entity.pdbx_description
1 polymer ?
#
loop_
_entity_poly.entity_id
_entity_poly.type
_entity_poly.pdbx_seq_one_letter_code
_entity_poly.pdbx_strand_id
1 'polypeptide(L)'
;MYPFCGPCTAGSEAWRAAETAGPMGSRFYGHRNVCENCGSSVRTLYNTVLWVPVSKVGRFRIIPTGGRTYVGRKVVDQPVPAVVRREPASAIVNHPELDGAPAYKQAEAYWEESEPGQALPFYQSALAEREKVLAADDPATLRVRLRVAQGLLATANYGRAIAWFELVTPQLVEVFGPHHELTRVATEAMTGARLMVGGPRSEAQLLADIVAADEFVDDDAQLLRDRAALGKALLACGDIAEAVEALTQVVRDAPPGHPDTAIYRKALVEACGLVEARGKKRDVQLAETARGLLSGVDAPTSR
;
A
#
# COMPACT_ATOMS: atom_id res chain seq x y z
N MET A 1 -5.91 28.77 23.94
CA MET A 1 -6.20 29.40 22.63
C MET A 1 -5.95 28.35 21.56
N TYR A 2 -6.90 28.07 20.66
CA TYR A 2 -6.71 27.07 19.62
C TYR A 2 -5.86 27.62 18.49
N PRO A 3 -5.00 26.81 17.87
CA PRO A 3 -3.94 27.27 16.95
C PRO A 3 -4.42 27.68 15.55
N PHE A 4 -5.71 27.87 15.33
CA PHE A 4 -6.24 28.32 14.05
C PHE A 4 -5.97 29.81 13.81
N CYS A 5 -5.55 30.18 12.59
CA CYS A 5 -5.47 31.58 12.19
C CYS A 5 -6.87 32.18 11.93
N GLY A 6 -6.98 33.52 11.86
CA GLY A 6 -8.25 34.22 11.69
C GLY A 6 -9.16 33.66 10.59
N PRO A 7 -8.70 33.47 9.35
CA PRO A 7 -9.50 32.89 8.26
C PRO A 7 -9.96 31.45 8.53
N CYS A 8 -9.22 30.68 9.34
CA CYS A 8 -9.53 29.29 9.66
C CYS A 8 -10.39 29.14 10.92
N THR A 9 -10.73 30.24 11.60
CA THR A 9 -11.61 30.24 12.79
C THR A 9 -13.07 30.28 12.45
N ALA A 10 -13.46 30.53 11.19
CA ALA A 10 -14.85 30.53 10.76
C ALA A 10 -15.47 29.12 10.89
N GLY A 11 -16.71 29.05 11.37
CA GLY A 11 -17.46 27.79 11.55
C GLY A 11 -17.76 27.45 13.01
N SER A 12 -17.95 26.14 13.28
CA SER A 12 -18.26 25.60 14.61
C SER A 12 -17.12 25.84 15.61
N GLU A 13 -17.41 25.76 16.90
CA GLU A 13 -16.37 25.77 17.93
C GLU A 13 -15.32 24.67 17.69
N ALA A 14 -14.08 25.00 18.05
CA ALA A 14 -12.99 24.03 17.96
C ALA A 14 -13.10 23.02 19.09
N TRP A 15 -12.84 21.75 18.77
CA TRP A 15 -12.85 20.66 19.73
C TRP A 15 -11.58 19.78 19.54
N ARG A 16 -11.28 19.02 20.56
CA ARG A 16 -10.21 18.01 20.46
C ARG A 16 -10.79 16.68 20.00
N ALA A 17 -10.11 16.04 19.07
CA ALA A 17 -10.44 14.72 18.60
C ALA A 17 -9.20 13.83 18.63
N ALA A 18 -9.43 12.54 18.79
CA ALA A 18 -8.42 11.52 18.60
C ALA A 18 -8.94 10.48 17.60
N GLU A 19 -8.07 10.03 16.71
CA GLU A 19 -8.38 8.86 15.89
C GLU A 19 -8.31 7.60 16.75
N THR A 20 -9.16 6.64 16.46
CA THR A 20 -9.15 5.35 17.13
C THR A 20 -7.87 4.58 16.80
N ALA A 21 -7.23 3.98 17.80
CA ALA A 21 -6.00 3.21 17.60
C ALA A 21 -6.25 1.82 17.02
N GLY A 22 -7.46 1.29 17.14
CA GLY A 22 -7.83 -0.06 16.72
C GLY A 22 -8.22 -0.18 15.25
N PRO A 23 -8.49 -1.41 14.79
CA PRO A 23 -8.94 -1.69 13.44
C PRO A 23 -10.36 -1.16 13.15
N MET A 24 -11.12 -0.92 14.20
CA MET A 24 -12.49 -0.36 14.13
C MET A 24 -12.53 0.98 14.86
N GLY A 25 -13.26 1.94 14.31
CA GLY A 25 -13.43 3.24 14.94
C GLY A 25 -13.56 4.38 13.95
N SER A 26 -12.98 5.55 14.26
CA SER A 26 -13.11 6.75 13.43
C SER A 26 -11.75 7.28 13.02
N ARG A 27 -11.59 7.65 11.74
CA ARG A 27 -10.34 8.17 11.16
C ARG A 27 -10.58 9.30 10.20
N PHE A 28 -9.60 10.21 10.12
CA PHE A 28 -9.58 11.30 9.18
C PHE A 28 -8.86 10.91 7.89
N TYR A 29 -9.54 11.13 6.77
CA TYR A 29 -9.02 10.89 5.42
C TYR A 29 -9.04 12.18 4.60
N GLY A 30 -8.14 12.25 3.61
CA GLY A 30 -7.96 13.40 2.74
C GLY A 30 -7.15 14.51 3.40
N HIS A 31 -6.52 15.32 2.53
CA HIS A 31 -5.70 16.46 2.95
C HIS A 31 -5.90 17.59 1.95
N ARG A 32 -7.00 18.33 2.11
CA ARG A 32 -7.40 19.38 1.17
C ARG A 32 -7.34 20.76 1.84
N ASN A 33 -7.20 21.80 1.04
CA ASN A 33 -7.25 23.20 1.49
C ASN A 33 -6.34 23.46 2.70
N VAL A 34 -5.05 23.11 2.56
CA VAL A 34 -4.05 23.38 3.59
C VAL A 34 -3.85 24.87 3.74
N CYS A 35 -3.92 25.36 4.97
CA CYS A 35 -3.63 26.76 5.27
C CYS A 35 -2.16 26.96 5.55
N GLU A 36 -1.49 27.82 4.81
CA GLU A 36 -0.06 28.12 4.98
C GLU A 36 0.22 28.83 6.32
N ASN A 37 -0.75 29.60 6.84
CA ASN A 37 -0.54 30.36 8.07
C ASN A 37 -0.61 29.52 9.34
N CYS A 38 -1.48 28.49 9.39
CA CYS A 38 -1.67 27.69 10.60
C CYS A 38 -1.52 26.18 10.38
N GLY A 39 -1.21 25.73 9.17
CA GLY A 39 -1.04 24.32 8.85
C GLY A 39 -2.33 23.48 8.89
N SER A 40 -3.49 24.13 9.12
CA SER A 40 -4.75 23.41 9.15
C SER A 40 -5.14 22.88 7.79
N SER A 41 -5.76 21.69 7.74
CA SER A 41 -6.26 21.09 6.51
C SER A 41 -7.69 20.60 6.66
N VAL A 42 -8.42 20.52 5.54
CA VAL A 42 -9.75 19.92 5.53
C VAL A 42 -9.63 18.43 5.29
N ARG A 43 -10.15 17.64 6.24
CA ARG A 43 -10.21 16.18 6.15
C ARG A 43 -11.63 15.68 6.38
N THR A 44 -11.91 14.51 5.84
CA THR A 44 -13.18 13.84 6.06
C THR A 44 -13.01 12.77 7.12
N LEU A 45 -13.84 12.81 8.14
CA LEU A 45 -13.92 11.78 9.17
C LEU A 45 -14.81 10.65 8.68
N TYR A 46 -14.31 9.43 8.72
CA TYR A 46 -15.05 8.21 8.43
C TYR A 46 -15.04 7.28 9.63
N ASN A 47 -16.12 6.53 9.80
CA ASN A 47 -16.07 5.31 10.60
C ASN A 47 -15.35 4.25 9.77
N THR A 48 -14.49 3.48 10.40
CA THR A 48 -13.64 2.48 9.74
C THR A 48 -13.86 1.10 10.35
N VAL A 49 -13.83 0.09 9.49
CA VAL A 49 -13.74 -1.33 9.86
C VAL A 49 -12.49 -1.86 9.19
N LEU A 50 -11.59 -2.44 9.97
CA LEU A 50 -10.27 -2.90 9.50
C LEU A 50 -9.51 -1.79 8.72
N TRP A 51 -9.58 -0.54 9.24
CA TRP A 51 -9.01 0.68 8.62
C TRP A 51 -9.64 1.10 7.28
N VAL A 52 -10.61 0.34 6.75
CA VAL A 52 -11.36 0.70 5.55
C VAL A 52 -12.46 1.69 5.94
N PRO A 53 -12.59 2.83 5.26
CA PRO A 53 -13.66 3.79 5.51
C PRO A 53 -15.00 3.21 5.03
N VAL A 54 -15.92 2.96 5.97
CA VAL A 54 -17.23 2.36 5.68
C VAL A 54 -18.38 3.37 5.72
N SER A 55 -18.29 4.42 6.53
CA SER A 55 -19.33 5.46 6.56
C SER A 55 -18.75 6.83 6.85
N LYS A 56 -19.21 7.83 6.10
CA LYS A 56 -18.80 9.23 6.24
C LYS A 56 -19.51 9.88 7.43
N VAL A 57 -18.71 10.45 8.35
CA VAL A 57 -19.22 11.22 9.51
C VAL A 57 -19.34 12.70 9.17
N GLY A 58 -18.36 13.28 8.48
CA GLY A 58 -18.37 14.68 8.10
C GLY A 58 -17.02 15.21 7.65
N ARG A 59 -17.01 16.47 7.21
CA ARG A 59 -15.75 17.18 6.88
C ARG A 59 -15.37 18.14 7.99
N PHE A 60 -14.09 18.16 8.31
CA PHE A 60 -13.55 18.95 9.40
C PHE A 60 -12.24 19.63 8.96
N ARG A 61 -12.07 20.87 9.36
CA ARG A 61 -10.76 21.51 9.31
C ARG A 61 -10.02 21.17 10.58
N ILE A 62 -8.84 20.55 10.45
CA ILE A 62 -8.10 20.02 11.59
C ILE A 62 -6.64 20.46 11.57
N ILE A 63 -6.05 20.51 12.76
CA ILE A 63 -4.61 20.67 12.99
C ILE A 63 -4.15 19.49 13.84
N PRO A 64 -3.11 18.74 13.41
CA PRO A 64 -2.52 17.71 14.24
C PRO A 64 -1.82 18.33 15.45
N THR A 65 -2.05 17.77 16.63
CA THR A 65 -1.46 18.24 17.89
C THR A 65 -0.46 17.28 18.49
N GLY A 66 -0.16 16.20 17.78
CA GLY A 66 0.79 15.16 18.14
C GLY A 66 0.15 13.77 18.24
N GLY A 67 0.87 12.75 17.81
CA GLY A 67 0.34 11.39 17.72
C GLY A 67 -0.90 11.31 16.83
N ARG A 68 -2.01 10.77 17.36
CA ARG A 68 -3.30 10.65 16.68
C ARG A 68 -4.34 11.65 17.17
N THR A 69 -3.90 12.75 17.77
CA THR A 69 -4.78 13.78 18.30
C THR A 69 -4.82 15.00 17.39
N TYR A 70 -5.98 15.61 17.30
CA TYR A 70 -6.27 16.74 16.45
C TYR A 70 -7.09 17.78 17.20
N VAL A 71 -6.89 19.03 16.85
CA VAL A 71 -7.87 20.09 17.12
C VAL A 71 -8.64 20.31 15.84
N GLY A 72 -9.97 20.21 15.90
CA GLY A 72 -10.82 20.24 14.72
C GLY A 72 -11.98 21.21 14.83
N ARG A 73 -12.47 21.63 13.68
CA ARG A 73 -13.71 22.38 13.52
C ARG A 73 -14.52 21.75 12.39
N LYS A 74 -15.81 21.60 12.56
CA LYS A 74 -16.69 21.13 11.48
C LYS A 74 -16.72 22.17 10.36
N VAL A 75 -16.50 21.73 9.13
CA VAL A 75 -16.59 22.61 7.96
C VAL A 75 -18.07 22.85 7.68
N VAL A 76 -18.51 24.10 7.84
CA VAL A 76 -19.78 24.57 7.29
C VAL A 76 -19.47 24.97 5.85
N ASP A 77 -20.30 24.59 4.88
CA ASP A 77 -20.08 24.78 3.44
C ASP A 77 -20.06 26.26 3.02
N GLN A 78 -19.11 27.03 3.54
CA GLN A 78 -18.79 28.37 3.04
C GLN A 78 -17.37 28.34 2.47
N PRO A 79 -17.14 28.99 1.33
CA PRO A 79 -15.81 29.07 0.74
C PRO A 79 -14.91 29.92 1.65
N VAL A 80 -14.04 29.29 2.41
CA VAL A 80 -12.93 29.99 3.05
C VAL A 80 -11.94 30.32 1.94
N PRO A 81 -11.54 31.58 1.73
CA PRO A 81 -10.45 31.90 0.83
C PRO A 81 -9.16 31.34 1.44
N ALA A 82 -8.82 30.14 1.03
CA ALA A 82 -7.58 29.51 1.42
C ALA A 82 -6.50 29.93 0.43
N VAL A 83 -5.37 30.39 0.94
CA VAL A 83 -4.12 30.26 0.17
C VAL A 83 -3.86 28.75 0.11
N VAL A 84 -4.30 28.16 -0.97
CA VAL A 84 -4.19 26.74 -1.22
C VAL A 84 -2.75 26.50 -1.64
N ARG A 85 -1.95 25.91 -0.75
CA ARG A 85 -0.78 25.20 -1.25
C ARG A 85 -1.29 24.12 -2.18
N ARG A 86 -1.08 24.32 -3.48
CA ARG A 86 -1.26 23.23 -4.43
C ARG A 86 -0.34 22.11 -3.96
N GLU A 87 -0.91 20.95 -3.66
CA GLU A 87 -0.09 19.73 -3.68
C GLU A 87 0.71 19.79 -4.97
N PRO A 88 2.00 19.44 -4.94
CA PRO A 88 2.78 19.47 -6.16
C PRO A 88 1.99 18.70 -7.22
N ALA A 89 1.54 19.43 -8.21
CA ALA A 89 0.69 18.91 -9.29
C ALA A 89 1.44 17.89 -10.17
N SER A 90 2.68 17.57 -9.78
CA SER A 90 3.61 16.73 -10.52
C SER A 90 3.38 15.23 -10.36
N ALA A 91 2.49 14.78 -9.46
CA ALA A 91 2.34 13.34 -9.23
C ALA A 91 1.02 12.73 -9.73
N ILE A 92 0.13 13.50 -10.35
CA ILE A 92 -1.12 12.96 -10.86
C ILE A 92 -1.21 13.26 -12.34
N VAL A 93 -0.57 12.43 -13.13
CA VAL A 93 -0.92 12.32 -14.53
C VAL A 93 -2.30 11.67 -14.57
N ASN A 94 -3.32 12.44 -14.95
CA ASN A 94 -4.64 11.87 -15.19
C ASN A 94 -4.60 11.15 -16.54
N HIS A 95 -4.99 9.90 -16.52
CA HIS A 95 -5.21 9.10 -17.73
C HIS A 95 -6.71 8.98 -17.98
N PRO A 96 -7.36 9.98 -18.59
CA PRO A 96 -8.82 10.03 -18.69
C PRO A 96 -9.40 8.83 -19.44
N GLU A 97 -8.65 8.26 -20.39
CA GLU A 97 -9.03 7.06 -21.11
C GLU A 97 -9.06 5.81 -20.20
N LEU A 98 -8.11 5.70 -19.26
CA LEU A 98 -8.04 4.59 -18.31
C LEU A 98 -8.98 4.80 -17.12
N ASP A 99 -9.10 6.04 -16.64
CA ASP A 99 -10.06 6.40 -15.59
C ASP A 99 -11.51 6.36 -16.13
N GLY A 100 -11.67 6.52 -17.43
CA GLY A 100 -12.92 6.34 -18.14
C GLY A 100 -13.28 4.91 -18.48
N ALA A 101 -12.34 3.95 -18.34
CA ALA A 101 -12.54 2.55 -18.67
C ALA A 101 -13.71 1.94 -17.87
N PRO A 102 -14.54 1.09 -18.51
CA PRO A 102 -15.73 0.54 -17.84
C PRO A 102 -15.42 -0.21 -16.54
N ALA A 103 -14.36 -1.01 -16.51
CA ALA A 103 -13.95 -1.76 -15.34
C ALA A 103 -13.60 -0.82 -14.16
N TYR A 104 -12.83 0.24 -14.40
CA TYR A 104 -12.47 1.19 -13.35
C TYR A 104 -13.69 1.93 -12.80
N LYS A 105 -14.60 2.41 -13.68
CA LYS A 105 -15.84 3.08 -13.26
C LYS A 105 -16.74 2.17 -12.44
N GLN A 106 -16.87 0.92 -12.85
CA GLN A 106 -17.67 -0.06 -12.13
C GLN A 106 -17.07 -0.36 -10.75
N ALA A 107 -15.74 -0.47 -10.68
CA ALA A 107 -15.03 -0.66 -9.41
C ALA A 107 -15.25 0.51 -8.44
N GLU A 108 -15.13 1.76 -8.93
CA GLU A 108 -15.37 2.96 -8.10
C GLU A 108 -16.82 3.04 -7.64
N ALA A 109 -17.81 2.67 -8.50
CA ALA A 109 -19.21 2.64 -8.13
C ALA A 109 -19.46 1.68 -6.95
N TYR A 110 -19.01 0.44 -7.03
CA TYR A 110 -19.12 -0.52 -5.91
C TYR A 110 -18.34 -0.05 -4.67
N TRP A 111 -17.21 0.61 -4.87
CA TRP A 111 -16.42 1.15 -3.75
C TRP A 111 -17.16 2.27 -3.02
N GLU A 112 -17.85 3.15 -3.76
CA GLU A 112 -18.69 4.23 -3.19
C GLU A 112 -19.91 3.66 -2.45
N GLU A 113 -20.48 2.56 -2.94
CA GLU A 113 -21.56 1.82 -2.29
C GLU A 113 -21.10 1.03 -1.05
N SER A 114 -19.81 1.07 -0.71
CA SER A 114 -19.19 0.32 0.40
C SER A 114 -19.24 -1.19 0.21
N GLU A 115 -19.16 -1.64 -1.03
CA GLU A 115 -19.13 -3.06 -1.44
C GLU A 115 -17.75 -3.46 -2.01
N PRO A 116 -16.68 -3.43 -1.20
CA PRO A 116 -15.31 -3.65 -1.67
C PRO A 116 -15.09 -5.06 -2.24
N GLY A 117 -15.87 -6.04 -1.81
CA GLY A 117 -15.83 -7.39 -2.35
C GLY A 117 -16.30 -7.46 -3.81
N GLN A 118 -17.31 -6.67 -4.18
CA GLN A 118 -17.78 -6.55 -5.55
C GLN A 118 -16.87 -5.67 -6.40
N ALA A 119 -16.25 -4.65 -5.80
CA ALA A 119 -15.30 -3.78 -6.47
C ALA A 119 -14.01 -4.51 -6.89
N LEU A 120 -13.56 -5.49 -6.09
CA LEU A 120 -12.26 -6.16 -6.25
C LEU A 120 -12.00 -6.72 -7.65
N PRO A 121 -12.88 -7.56 -8.25
CA PRO A 121 -12.63 -8.12 -9.58
C PRO A 121 -12.52 -7.03 -10.66
N PHE A 122 -13.25 -5.94 -10.52
CA PHE A 122 -13.20 -4.83 -11.46
C PHE A 122 -11.91 -4.01 -11.30
N TYR A 123 -11.39 -3.82 -10.08
CA TYR A 123 -10.07 -3.21 -9.88
C TYR A 123 -8.96 -4.10 -10.42
N GLN A 124 -9.05 -5.43 -10.28
CA GLN A 124 -8.08 -6.35 -10.89
C GLN A 124 -8.08 -6.25 -12.41
N SER A 125 -9.26 -6.18 -13.03
CA SER A 125 -9.37 -5.97 -14.48
C SER A 125 -8.79 -4.61 -14.91
N ALA A 126 -9.13 -3.53 -14.20
CA ALA A 126 -8.60 -2.20 -14.47
C ALA A 126 -7.08 -2.12 -14.28
N LEU A 127 -6.54 -2.86 -13.30
CA LEU A 127 -5.10 -2.96 -13.09
C LEU A 127 -4.41 -3.63 -14.27
N ALA A 128 -4.94 -4.76 -14.75
CA ALA A 128 -4.40 -5.47 -15.90
C ALA A 128 -4.42 -4.62 -17.19
N GLU A 129 -5.41 -3.75 -17.35
CA GLU A 129 -5.44 -2.77 -18.45
C GLU A 129 -4.35 -1.70 -18.30
N ARG A 130 -4.15 -1.17 -17.09
CA ARG A 130 -3.14 -0.14 -16.82
C ARG A 130 -1.72 -0.67 -16.97
N GLU A 131 -1.42 -1.85 -16.48
CA GLU A 131 -0.10 -2.47 -16.56
C GLU A 131 0.35 -2.80 -17.99
N LYS A 132 -0.56 -2.79 -18.98
CA LYS A 132 -0.21 -2.92 -20.40
C LYS A 132 0.36 -1.64 -21.01
N VAL A 133 0.02 -0.48 -20.44
CA VAL A 133 0.31 0.83 -21.06
C VAL A 133 1.06 1.78 -20.15
N LEU A 134 1.02 1.56 -18.84
CA LEU A 134 1.68 2.38 -17.83
C LEU A 134 2.79 1.60 -17.11
N ALA A 135 3.76 2.31 -16.58
CA ALA A 135 4.77 1.73 -15.72
C ALA A 135 4.18 1.24 -14.40
N ALA A 136 4.87 0.30 -13.75
CA ALA A 136 4.45 -0.28 -12.46
C ALA A 136 4.41 0.75 -11.32
N ASP A 137 5.28 1.76 -11.39
CA ASP A 137 5.42 2.87 -10.45
C ASP A 137 4.61 4.11 -10.85
N ASP A 138 3.84 4.05 -11.95
CA ASP A 138 2.96 5.14 -12.34
C ASP A 138 1.93 5.43 -11.24
N PRO A 139 1.72 6.70 -10.86
CA PRO A 139 0.78 7.09 -9.82
C PRO A 139 -0.64 6.53 -10.01
N ALA A 140 -1.11 6.42 -11.26
CA ALA A 140 -2.44 5.87 -11.55
C ALA A 140 -2.47 4.35 -11.35
N THR A 141 -1.40 3.64 -11.72
CA THR A 141 -1.23 2.20 -11.47
C THR A 141 -1.17 1.91 -9.96
N LEU A 142 -0.35 2.66 -9.22
CA LEU A 142 -0.18 2.50 -7.77
C LEU A 142 -1.49 2.69 -6.99
N ARG A 143 -2.34 3.61 -7.42
CA ARG A 143 -3.67 3.79 -6.81
C ARG A 143 -4.54 2.55 -6.96
N VAL A 144 -4.57 1.96 -8.15
CA VAL A 144 -5.38 0.75 -8.38
C VAL A 144 -4.79 -0.45 -7.65
N ARG A 145 -3.47 -0.61 -7.61
CA ARG A 145 -2.79 -1.63 -6.79
C ARG A 145 -3.18 -1.51 -5.31
N LEU A 146 -3.22 -0.28 -4.78
CA LEU A 146 -3.66 -0.02 -3.41
C LEU A 146 -5.14 -0.39 -3.22
N ARG A 147 -6.02 -0.09 -4.20
CA ARG A 147 -7.44 -0.50 -4.15
C ARG A 147 -7.61 -2.02 -4.14
N VAL A 148 -6.83 -2.75 -4.94
CA VAL A 148 -6.82 -4.22 -4.92
C VAL A 148 -6.42 -4.74 -3.53
N ALA A 149 -5.34 -4.21 -2.94
CA ALA A 149 -4.91 -4.59 -1.60
C ALA A 149 -6.00 -4.32 -0.53
N GLN A 150 -6.66 -3.17 -0.61
CA GLN A 150 -7.76 -2.81 0.29
C GLN A 150 -9.00 -3.69 0.09
N GLY A 151 -9.34 -4.05 -1.15
CA GLY A 151 -10.44 -4.97 -1.46
C GLY A 151 -10.20 -6.37 -0.88
N LEU A 152 -8.98 -6.89 -1.04
CA LEU A 152 -8.56 -8.16 -0.42
C LEU A 152 -8.65 -8.11 1.11
N LEU A 153 -8.22 -7.01 1.72
CA LEU A 153 -8.33 -6.82 3.17
C LEU A 153 -9.79 -6.82 3.62
N ALA A 154 -10.65 -6.11 2.91
CA ALA A 154 -12.08 -6.00 3.24
C ALA A 154 -12.83 -7.35 3.08
N THR A 155 -12.35 -8.22 2.19
CA THR A 155 -12.87 -9.58 2.02
C THR A 155 -12.19 -10.61 2.93
N ALA A 156 -11.44 -10.16 3.96
CA ALA A 156 -10.72 -10.98 4.92
C ALA A 156 -9.64 -11.90 4.30
N ASN A 157 -9.21 -11.63 3.07
CA ASN A 157 -8.12 -12.36 2.43
C ASN A 157 -6.76 -11.75 2.86
N TYR A 158 -6.45 -11.91 4.15
CA TYR A 158 -5.34 -11.21 4.81
C TYR A 158 -3.97 -11.51 4.21
N GLY A 159 -3.70 -12.77 3.87
CA GLY A 159 -2.41 -13.17 3.31
C GLY A 159 -2.13 -12.46 1.97
N ARG A 160 -3.08 -12.52 1.05
CA ARG A 160 -2.96 -11.82 -0.25
C ARG A 160 -2.97 -10.29 -0.08
N ALA A 161 -3.75 -9.77 0.85
CA ALA A 161 -3.73 -8.33 1.16
C ALA A 161 -2.34 -7.88 1.62
N ILE A 162 -1.68 -8.65 2.50
CA ILE A 162 -0.31 -8.39 2.97
C ILE A 162 0.65 -8.42 1.79
N ALA A 163 0.58 -9.44 0.91
CA ALA A 163 1.43 -9.55 -0.27
C ALA A 163 1.32 -8.31 -1.18
N TRP A 164 0.10 -7.82 -1.41
CA TRP A 164 -0.12 -6.60 -2.19
C TRP A 164 0.37 -5.33 -1.48
N PHE A 165 0.18 -5.20 -0.17
CA PHE A 165 0.71 -4.05 0.58
C PHE A 165 2.24 -4.06 0.62
N GLU A 166 2.86 -5.22 0.76
CA GLU A 166 4.32 -5.40 0.69
C GLU A 166 4.90 -4.92 -0.65
N LEU A 167 4.17 -5.15 -1.73
CA LEU A 167 4.55 -4.72 -3.07
C LEU A 167 4.36 -3.21 -3.25
N VAL A 168 3.18 -2.68 -2.91
CA VAL A 168 2.81 -1.32 -3.27
C VAL A 168 3.34 -0.27 -2.30
N THR A 169 3.52 -0.58 -1.01
CA THR A 169 3.92 0.43 -0.02
C THR A 169 5.30 1.05 -0.30
N PRO A 170 6.35 0.29 -0.64
CA PRO A 170 7.64 0.87 -0.99
C PRO A 170 7.56 1.79 -2.22
N GLN A 171 6.78 1.42 -3.22
CA GLN A 171 6.57 2.22 -4.43
C GLN A 171 5.82 3.54 -4.11
N LEU A 172 4.82 3.48 -3.23
CA LEU A 172 4.12 4.68 -2.74
C LEU A 172 5.06 5.62 -1.96
N VAL A 173 6.00 5.07 -1.18
CA VAL A 173 7.03 5.86 -0.50
C VAL A 173 7.94 6.56 -1.50
N GLU A 174 8.37 5.87 -2.54
CA GLU A 174 9.27 6.39 -3.56
C GLU A 174 8.61 7.49 -4.40
N VAL A 175 7.38 7.27 -4.86
CA VAL A 175 6.66 8.18 -5.76
C VAL A 175 6.03 9.35 -5.04
N PHE A 176 5.39 9.11 -3.90
CA PHE A 176 4.61 10.13 -3.18
C PHE A 176 5.27 10.61 -1.88
N GLY A 177 6.27 9.89 -1.39
CA GLY A 177 6.92 10.16 -0.11
C GLY A 177 6.26 9.47 1.09
N PRO A 178 7.03 9.34 2.21
CA PRO A 178 6.59 8.58 3.38
C PRO A 178 5.40 9.19 4.13
N HIS A 179 5.16 10.49 3.97
CA HIS A 179 4.09 11.22 4.66
C HIS A 179 2.84 11.42 3.81
N HIS A 180 2.85 10.96 2.57
CA HIS A 180 1.68 11.06 1.70
C HIS A 180 0.52 10.20 2.22
N GLU A 181 -0.72 10.63 2.00
CA GLU A 181 -1.91 9.94 2.48
C GLU A 181 -2.00 8.49 2.00
N LEU A 182 -1.73 8.23 0.72
CA LEU A 182 -1.76 6.88 0.16
C LEU A 182 -0.74 5.96 0.83
N THR A 183 0.48 6.46 1.07
CA THR A 183 1.54 5.73 1.78
C THR A 183 1.13 5.40 3.21
N ARG A 184 0.55 6.38 3.92
CA ARG A 184 0.08 6.19 5.28
C ARG A 184 -1.05 5.16 5.35
N VAL A 185 -2.04 5.27 4.45
CA VAL A 185 -3.16 4.32 4.36
C VAL A 185 -2.66 2.91 4.09
N ALA A 186 -1.73 2.73 3.15
CA ALA A 186 -1.14 1.43 2.85
C ALA A 186 -0.43 0.83 4.08
N THR A 187 0.42 1.62 4.75
CA THR A 187 1.18 1.18 5.93
C THR A 187 0.26 0.79 7.10
N GLU A 188 -0.77 1.59 7.36
CA GLU A 188 -1.73 1.33 8.43
C GLU A 188 -2.57 0.08 8.14
N ALA A 189 -3.03 -0.07 6.89
CA ALA A 189 -3.82 -1.22 6.47
C ALA A 189 -3.00 -2.52 6.51
N MET A 190 -1.73 -2.49 6.07
CA MET A 190 -0.81 -3.61 6.16
C MET A 190 -0.58 -4.03 7.61
N THR A 191 -0.31 -3.06 8.49
CA THR A 191 -0.13 -3.33 9.94
C THR A 191 -1.37 -4.00 10.52
N GLY A 192 -2.55 -3.55 10.11
CA GLY A 192 -3.79 -4.15 10.53
C GLY A 192 -4.00 -5.57 10.04
N ALA A 193 -3.70 -5.82 8.78
CA ALA A 193 -3.76 -7.17 8.23
C ALA A 193 -2.86 -8.14 9.02
N ARG A 194 -1.62 -7.73 9.31
CA ARG A 194 -0.66 -8.52 10.11
C ARG A 194 -1.15 -8.80 11.53
N LEU A 195 -1.78 -7.83 12.18
CA LEU A 195 -2.37 -8.04 13.51
C LEU A 195 -3.52 -9.06 13.47
N MET A 196 -4.30 -9.09 12.39
CA MET A 196 -5.37 -10.08 12.22
C MET A 196 -4.83 -11.50 12.01
N VAL A 197 -3.67 -11.65 11.42
CA VAL A 197 -3.01 -12.95 11.20
C VAL A 197 -2.28 -13.47 12.44
N GLY A 198 -1.94 -12.61 13.41
CA GLY A 198 -1.35 -13.03 14.68
C GLY A 198 0.17 -13.04 14.71
N GLY A 199 0.83 -12.34 13.80
CA GLY A 199 2.28 -12.12 13.82
C GLY A 199 3.06 -12.85 12.72
N PRO A 200 4.40 -12.64 12.65
CA PRO A 200 5.21 -13.05 11.50
C PRO A 200 5.20 -14.56 11.21
N ARG A 201 5.20 -15.42 12.22
CA ARG A 201 5.18 -16.87 12.02
C ARG A 201 3.85 -17.37 11.47
N SER A 202 2.74 -16.84 11.96
CA SER A 202 1.40 -17.15 11.41
C SER A 202 1.23 -16.59 10.01
N GLU A 203 1.81 -15.42 9.73
CA GLU A 203 1.87 -14.82 8.40
C GLU A 203 2.65 -15.71 7.42
N ALA A 204 3.85 -16.18 7.81
CA ALA A 204 4.65 -17.08 6.99
C ALA A 204 3.93 -18.40 6.70
N GLN A 205 3.29 -19.01 7.71
CA GLN A 205 2.53 -20.23 7.52
C GLN A 205 1.33 -20.02 6.57
N LEU A 206 0.57 -18.94 6.76
CA LEU A 206 -0.57 -18.61 5.89
C LEU A 206 -0.13 -18.38 4.42
N LEU A 207 0.98 -17.68 4.22
CA LEU A 207 1.52 -17.43 2.87
C LEU A 207 2.09 -18.72 2.25
N ALA A 208 2.69 -19.59 3.04
CA ALA A 208 3.13 -20.91 2.56
C ALA A 208 1.96 -21.77 2.07
N ASP A 209 0.86 -21.77 2.83
CA ASP A 209 -0.37 -22.48 2.43
C ASP A 209 -0.99 -21.90 1.15
N ILE A 210 -0.98 -20.57 0.99
CA ILE A 210 -1.44 -19.89 -0.23
C ILE A 210 -0.55 -20.24 -1.42
N VAL A 211 0.78 -20.15 -1.29
CA VAL A 211 1.73 -20.48 -2.34
C VAL A 211 1.56 -21.94 -2.79
N ALA A 212 1.41 -22.87 -1.84
CA ALA A 212 1.18 -24.28 -2.16
C ALA A 212 -0.14 -24.52 -2.90
N ALA A 213 -1.18 -23.74 -2.62
CA ALA A 213 -2.44 -23.81 -3.33
C ALA A 213 -2.36 -23.18 -4.73
N ASP A 214 -1.65 -22.07 -4.88
CA ASP A 214 -1.53 -21.33 -6.13
C ASP A 214 -0.58 -22.02 -7.15
N GLU A 215 0.28 -22.95 -6.75
CA GLU A 215 1.09 -23.76 -7.67
C GLU A 215 0.27 -24.57 -8.68
N PHE A 216 -1.03 -24.74 -8.42
CA PHE A 216 -1.98 -25.45 -9.30
C PHE A 216 -2.89 -24.50 -10.10
N VAL A 217 -2.68 -23.20 -10.01
CA VAL A 217 -3.50 -22.16 -10.68
C VAL A 217 -2.64 -21.45 -11.72
N ASP A 218 -3.18 -21.25 -12.92
CA ASP A 218 -2.48 -20.54 -14.02
C ASP A 218 -2.45 -19.00 -13.79
N ASP A 219 -1.97 -18.54 -12.63
CA ASP A 219 -1.71 -17.11 -12.35
C ASP A 219 -0.28 -16.91 -11.84
N ASP A 220 0.67 -17.00 -12.76
CA ASP A 220 2.09 -16.83 -12.46
C ASP A 220 2.41 -15.51 -11.75
N ALA A 221 1.72 -14.43 -12.11
CA ALA A 221 1.97 -13.13 -11.52
C ALA A 221 1.50 -13.06 -10.06
N GLN A 222 0.39 -13.71 -9.71
CA GLN A 222 -0.09 -13.78 -8.33
C GLN A 222 0.83 -14.68 -7.50
N LEU A 223 1.20 -15.84 -8.04
CA LEU A 223 2.14 -16.77 -7.39
C LEU A 223 3.49 -16.11 -7.07
N LEU A 224 4.05 -15.32 -7.99
CA LEU A 224 5.27 -14.56 -7.75
C LEU A 224 5.14 -13.57 -6.58
N ARG A 225 4.01 -12.86 -6.51
CA ARG A 225 3.74 -11.92 -5.41
C ARG A 225 3.63 -12.62 -4.07
N ASP A 226 2.85 -13.70 -4.01
CA ASP A 226 2.61 -14.44 -2.76
C ASP A 226 3.89 -15.13 -2.29
N ARG A 227 4.70 -15.68 -3.20
CA ARG A 227 6.02 -16.26 -2.88
C ARG A 227 7.03 -15.19 -2.44
N ALA A 228 6.99 -13.98 -3.01
CA ALA A 228 7.84 -12.88 -2.55
C ALA A 228 7.45 -12.40 -1.14
N ALA A 229 6.16 -12.33 -0.84
CA ALA A 229 5.67 -12.01 0.50
C ALA A 229 6.04 -13.10 1.53
N LEU A 230 5.93 -14.37 1.15
CA LEU A 230 6.42 -15.48 1.97
C LEU A 230 7.90 -15.33 2.33
N GLY A 231 8.75 -15.02 1.34
CA GLY A 231 10.17 -14.78 1.58
C GLY A 231 10.42 -13.68 2.60
N LYS A 232 9.68 -12.58 2.54
CA LYS A 232 9.79 -11.49 3.52
C LYS A 232 9.25 -11.87 4.91
N ALA A 233 8.16 -12.61 5.00
CA ALA A 233 7.64 -13.12 6.26
C ALA A 233 8.62 -14.08 6.95
N LEU A 234 9.27 -14.95 6.17
CA LEU A 234 10.34 -15.84 6.65
C LEU A 234 11.54 -15.05 7.17
N LEU A 235 11.96 -13.95 6.51
CA LEU A 235 12.99 -13.05 7.04
C LEU A 235 12.59 -12.47 8.40
N ALA A 236 11.35 -12.04 8.54
CA ALA A 236 10.83 -11.50 9.81
C ALA A 236 10.78 -12.54 10.93
N CYS A 237 10.60 -13.84 10.60
CA CYS A 237 10.71 -14.96 11.53
C CYS A 237 12.16 -15.32 11.88
N GLY A 238 13.11 -14.89 11.06
CA GLY A 238 14.51 -15.26 11.17
C GLY A 238 14.87 -16.57 10.45
N ASP A 239 13.98 -17.12 9.64
CA ASP A 239 14.15 -18.33 8.83
C ASP A 239 14.81 -17.95 7.50
N ILE A 240 16.05 -17.43 7.58
CA ILE A 240 16.73 -16.71 6.47
C ILE A 240 17.05 -17.64 5.29
N ALA A 241 17.43 -18.90 5.54
CA ALA A 241 17.76 -19.84 4.48
C ALA A 241 16.53 -20.10 3.59
N GLU A 242 15.38 -20.37 4.20
CA GLU A 242 14.12 -20.60 3.52
C GLU A 242 13.63 -19.34 2.78
N ALA A 243 13.88 -18.17 3.38
CA ALA A 243 13.59 -16.90 2.72
C ALA A 243 14.42 -16.68 1.45
N VAL A 244 15.72 -17.00 1.47
CA VAL A 244 16.60 -16.93 0.29
C VAL A 244 16.13 -17.91 -0.78
N GLU A 245 15.72 -19.13 -0.41
CA GLU A 245 15.17 -20.09 -1.35
C GLU A 245 13.92 -19.57 -2.06
N ALA A 246 12.94 -19.10 -1.27
CA ALA A 246 11.69 -18.55 -1.79
C ALA A 246 11.93 -17.34 -2.73
N LEU A 247 12.76 -16.37 -2.31
CA LEU A 247 13.07 -15.19 -3.12
C LEU A 247 13.91 -15.52 -4.35
N THR A 248 14.81 -16.52 -4.28
CA THR A 248 15.58 -17.01 -5.43
C THR A 248 14.65 -17.58 -6.48
N GLN A 249 13.64 -18.35 -6.07
CA GLN A 249 12.65 -18.91 -6.98
C GLN A 249 11.85 -17.80 -7.67
N VAL A 250 11.41 -16.76 -6.93
CA VAL A 250 10.71 -15.60 -7.50
C VAL A 250 11.55 -14.91 -8.61
N VAL A 251 12.85 -14.66 -8.33
CA VAL A 251 13.72 -13.99 -9.31
C VAL A 251 13.97 -14.87 -10.54
N ARG A 252 14.01 -16.20 -10.35
CA ARG A 252 14.19 -17.16 -11.46
C ARG A 252 12.96 -17.26 -12.34
N ASP A 253 11.77 -17.33 -11.72
CA ASP A 253 10.50 -17.56 -12.40
C ASP A 253 9.91 -16.29 -13.00
N ALA A 254 10.34 -15.10 -12.53
CA ALA A 254 9.87 -13.83 -13.07
C ALA A 254 10.21 -13.69 -14.56
N PRO A 255 9.22 -13.51 -15.44
CA PRO A 255 9.45 -13.39 -16.88
C PRO A 255 10.29 -12.13 -17.18
N PRO A 256 11.05 -12.14 -18.29
CA PRO A 256 11.80 -10.98 -18.74
C PRO A 256 10.88 -9.75 -18.90
N GLY A 257 11.25 -8.64 -18.25
CA GLY A 257 10.45 -7.41 -18.30
C GLY A 257 9.28 -7.36 -17.32
N HIS A 258 9.15 -8.33 -16.40
CA HIS A 258 8.13 -8.26 -15.36
C HIS A 258 8.29 -6.97 -14.52
N PRO A 259 7.23 -6.20 -14.31
CA PRO A 259 7.30 -4.86 -13.71
C PRO A 259 7.90 -4.84 -12.31
N ASP A 260 7.72 -5.90 -11.55
CA ASP A 260 8.13 -5.95 -10.15
C ASP A 260 9.49 -6.64 -9.92
N THR A 261 10.20 -7.03 -11.00
CA THR A 261 11.49 -7.74 -10.93
C THR A 261 12.53 -7.00 -10.09
N ALA A 262 12.59 -5.68 -10.21
CA ALA A 262 13.52 -4.87 -9.42
C ALA A 262 13.27 -4.99 -7.89
N ILE A 263 11.99 -5.05 -7.49
CA ILE A 263 11.58 -5.20 -6.09
C ILE A 263 11.98 -6.59 -5.57
N TYR A 264 11.74 -7.63 -6.36
CA TYR A 264 12.11 -9.01 -6.01
C TYR A 264 13.62 -9.18 -5.87
N ARG A 265 14.42 -8.62 -6.80
CA ARG A 265 15.89 -8.62 -6.72
C ARG A 265 16.38 -7.89 -5.46
N LYS A 266 15.82 -6.73 -5.14
CA LYS A 266 16.19 -5.97 -3.95
C LYS A 266 15.94 -6.80 -2.68
N ALA A 267 14.80 -7.46 -2.58
CA ALA A 267 14.48 -8.34 -1.45
C ALA A 267 15.47 -9.53 -1.34
N LEU A 268 15.85 -10.13 -2.47
CA LEU A 268 16.84 -11.21 -2.47
C LEU A 268 18.24 -10.73 -2.06
N VAL A 269 18.67 -9.55 -2.51
CA VAL A 269 19.95 -8.93 -2.09
C VAL A 269 19.98 -8.71 -0.58
N GLU A 270 18.90 -8.19 -0.02
CA GLU A 270 18.75 -8.00 1.43
C GLU A 270 18.85 -9.33 2.20
N ALA A 271 18.12 -10.35 1.74
CA ALA A 271 18.17 -11.69 2.33
C ALA A 271 19.58 -12.28 2.30
N CYS A 272 20.29 -12.20 1.18
CA CYS A 272 21.67 -12.65 1.05
C CYS A 272 22.62 -11.93 2.02
N GLY A 273 22.45 -10.62 2.22
CA GLY A 273 23.24 -9.84 3.17
C GLY A 273 23.04 -10.32 4.64
N LEU A 274 21.83 -10.71 4.99
CA LEU A 274 21.52 -11.25 6.33
C LEU A 274 22.13 -12.62 6.55
N VAL A 275 22.18 -13.48 5.51
CA VAL A 275 22.88 -14.79 5.57
C VAL A 275 24.35 -14.61 5.88
N GLU A 276 25.03 -13.72 5.17
CA GLU A 276 26.46 -13.45 5.38
C GLU A 276 26.75 -12.90 6.77
N ALA A 277 25.90 -12.01 7.27
CA ALA A 277 26.03 -11.48 8.61
C ALA A 277 25.93 -12.56 9.70
N ARG A 278 25.17 -13.65 9.44
CA ARG A 278 25.07 -14.80 10.36
C ARG A 278 26.22 -15.80 10.26
N GLY A 279 26.92 -15.87 9.14
CA GLY A 279 28.16 -16.64 8.95
C GLY A 279 28.00 -18.16 8.99
N LYS A 280 26.80 -18.73 8.84
CA LYS A 280 26.61 -20.18 8.75
C LYS A 280 27.04 -20.68 7.37
N LYS A 281 28.06 -21.54 7.30
CA LYS A 281 28.68 -22.00 6.03
C LYS A 281 27.68 -22.54 4.99
N ARG A 282 26.66 -23.30 5.41
CA ARG A 282 25.65 -23.86 4.49
C ARG A 282 24.80 -22.75 3.86
N ASP A 283 24.42 -21.76 4.66
CA ASP A 283 23.55 -20.67 4.21
C ASP A 283 24.33 -19.70 3.29
N VAL A 284 25.64 -19.52 3.53
CA VAL A 284 26.54 -18.71 2.68
C VAL A 284 26.60 -19.26 1.26
N GLN A 285 26.71 -20.57 1.07
CA GLN A 285 26.73 -21.19 -0.26
C GLN A 285 25.41 -20.98 -1.00
N LEU A 286 24.28 -20.96 -0.29
CA LEU A 286 22.97 -20.64 -0.85
C LEU A 286 22.92 -19.17 -1.32
N ALA A 287 23.44 -18.25 -0.51
CA ALA A 287 23.50 -16.83 -0.85
C ALA A 287 24.42 -16.54 -2.03
N GLU A 288 25.55 -17.24 -2.14
CA GLU A 288 26.46 -17.17 -3.30
C GLU A 288 25.77 -17.62 -4.60
N THR A 289 25.03 -18.73 -4.54
CA THR A 289 24.24 -19.22 -5.68
C THR A 289 23.16 -18.21 -6.11
N ALA A 290 22.46 -17.62 -5.15
CA ALA A 290 21.45 -16.60 -5.39
C ALA A 290 22.05 -15.32 -6.02
N ARG A 291 23.23 -14.90 -5.58
CA ARG A 291 23.96 -13.77 -6.17
C ARG A 291 24.43 -14.05 -7.60
N GLY A 292 24.80 -15.27 -7.91
CA GLY A 292 25.13 -15.69 -9.27
C GLY A 292 23.97 -15.44 -10.25
N LEU A 293 22.73 -15.65 -9.80
CA LEU A 293 21.54 -15.32 -10.61
C LEU A 293 21.35 -13.80 -10.80
N LEU A 294 21.66 -13.01 -9.78
CA LEU A 294 21.54 -11.55 -9.86
C LEU A 294 22.55 -10.93 -10.84
N SER A 295 23.76 -11.48 -10.92
CA SER A 295 24.82 -11.00 -11.83
C SER A 295 24.70 -11.53 -13.27
N GLY A 296 24.08 -12.69 -13.48
CA GLY A 296 23.96 -13.33 -14.81
C GLY A 296 22.85 -12.72 -15.70
N VAL A 297 21.94 -11.98 -15.16
CA VAL A 297 20.80 -11.39 -15.91
C VAL A 297 21.12 -10.01 -16.47
N ASP A 298 22.21 -9.36 -16.04
CA ASP A 298 22.67 -8.06 -16.55
C ASP A 298 23.61 -8.18 -17.75
N ALA A 299 23.93 -9.39 -18.21
CA ALA A 299 24.67 -9.56 -19.47
C ALA A 299 23.71 -9.26 -20.64
N PRO A 300 23.96 -8.21 -21.45
CA PRO A 300 23.16 -7.95 -22.63
C PRO A 300 23.29 -9.16 -23.53
N THR A 301 22.15 -9.77 -23.88
CA THR A 301 22.12 -10.77 -24.96
C THR A 301 22.51 -10.06 -26.26
N SER A 302 23.78 -10.03 -26.55
CA SER A 302 24.28 -9.71 -27.87
C SER A 302 23.86 -10.81 -28.83
N ARG A 303 22.78 -10.59 -29.56
CA ARG A 303 22.48 -11.19 -30.85
C ARG A 303 21.87 -10.16 -31.79
#